data_2236f2cdc84a36ef0d49e7d7e27a5bf9
#
_entry.id   2236f2cdc84a36ef0d49e7d7e27a5bf9
#
_cell.length_a   1.000
_cell.length_b   1.000
_cell.length_c   1.000
_cell.angle_alpha   90.00
_cell.angle_beta   90.00
_cell.angle_gamma   90.00
#
_symmetry.space_group_name_H-M   'P 1'
#
loop_
_entity.id
_entity.type
_entity.pdbx_description
1 polymer ?
#
loop_
_entity_poly.entity_id
_entity_poly.type
_entity_poly.pdbx_seq_one_letter_code
_entity_poly.pdbx_strand_id
1 'polypeptide(L)'
;GLLDKNNKPIFEGYIVSLIMLSDNNDTYIGEVIFDLSHCTYLIKVKHEDGEDDFYHLVYPCQDGRVSVIGNIYEHPHLLTQKP
;
A
#
# COMPACT_ATOMS: atom_id res chain seq x y z
N GLY A 1 4.48 -9.14 11.90
CA GLY A 1 3.93 -8.16 11.00
C GLY A 1 4.95 -7.59 10.04
N LEU A 2 4.48 -6.73 9.17
CA LEU A 2 5.32 -6.08 8.18
C LEU A 2 5.83 -4.75 8.69
N LEU A 3 7.02 -4.36 8.22
CA LEU A 3 7.60 -3.05 8.49
C LEU A 3 7.79 -2.30 7.18
N ASP A 4 7.60 -0.98 7.21
CA ASP A 4 7.91 -0.16 6.05
C ASP A 4 9.41 0.14 5.97
N LYS A 5 9.82 0.94 4.98
CA LYS A 5 11.24 1.26 4.77
C LYS A 5 11.88 2.01 5.93
N ASN A 6 11.07 2.61 6.82
CA ASN A 6 11.54 3.34 7.99
C ASN A 6 11.40 2.52 9.28
N ASN A 7 11.18 1.21 9.16
CA ASN A 7 10.95 0.28 10.26
C ASN A 7 9.68 0.58 11.05
N LYS A 8 8.72 1.25 10.42
CA LYS A 8 7.42 1.54 11.02
C LYS A 8 6.48 0.36 10.80
N PRO A 9 5.82 -0.17 11.86
CA PRO A 9 4.88 -1.29 11.67
C PRO A 9 3.73 -0.91 10.76
N ILE A 10 3.30 -1.87 9.94
CA ILE A 10 2.19 -1.70 8.99
C ILE A 10 1.01 -2.50 9.51
N PHE A 11 -0.14 -1.83 9.64
CA PHE A 11 -1.38 -2.43 10.10
C PHE A 11 -2.49 -2.22 9.06
N GLU A 12 -3.50 -3.09 9.13
CA GLU A 12 -4.70 -2.94 8.32
C GLU A 12 -5.32 -1.56 8.55
N GLY A 13 -5.74 -0.90 7.47
CA GLY A 13 -6.28 0.45 7.53
C GLY A 13 -5.25 1.56 7.36
N TYR A 14 -3.96 1.22 7.36
CA TYR A 14 -2.93 2.20 7.05
C TYR A 14 -2.93 2.50 5.55
N ILE A 15 -2.54 3.74 5.22
CA ILE A 15 -2.33 4.16 3.83
C ILE A 15 -0.83 4.16 3.59
N VAL A 16 -0.41 3.49 2.52
CA VAL A 16 1.00 3.37 2.18
C VAL A 16 1.25 3.81 0.75
N SER A 17 2.47 4.24 0.48
CA SER A 17 2.97 4.41 -0.88
C SER A 17 3.81 3.20 -1.23
N LEU A 18 3.66 2.72 -2.46
CA LEU A 18 4.36 1.54 -2.96
C LEU A 18 5.05 1.91 -4.27
N ILE A 19 6.36 1.72 -4.33
CA ILE A 19 7.12 1.91 -5.56
C ILE A 19 7.09 0.61 -6.34
N MET A 20 6.49 0.65 -7.54
CA MET A 20 6.42 -0.53 -8.40
C MET A 20 7.71 -0.67 -9.20
N LEU A 21 8.22 -1.90 -9.29
CA LEU A 21 9.38 -2.19 -10.13
C LEU A 21 8.90 -2.37 -11.57
N SER A 22 8.67 -1.25 -12.22
CA SER A 22 8.30 -1.17 -13.63
C SER A 22 9.33 -0.28 -14.34
N ASP A 23 9.17 -0.13 -15.65
CA ASP A 23 10.09 0.70 -16.43
C ASP A 23 10.17 2.14 -15.91
N ASN A 24 9.07 2.63 -15.32
CA ASN A 24 8.98 4.00 -14.82
C ASN A 24 9.08 4.11 -13.31
N ASN A 25 9.19 3.00 -12.57
CA ASN A 25 9.18 2.99 -11.09
C ASN A 25 8.04 3.82 -10.52
N ASP A 26 6.82 3.61 -11.05
CA ASP A 26 5.65 4.34 -10.62
C ASP A 26 5.36 4.11 -9.14
N THR A 27 4.87 5.16 -8.48
CA THR A 27 4.45 5.08 -7.09
C THR A 27 2.92 4.97 -7.04
N TYR A 28 2.43 3.96 -6.32
CA TYR A 28 1.00 3.79 -6.07
C TYR A 28 0.70 4.08 -4.61
N ILE A 29 -0.47 4.65 -4.36
CA ILE A 29 -0.96 4.93 -3.01
C ILE A 29 -2.21 4.10 -2.79
N GLY A 30 -2.24 3.37 -1.69
CA GLY A 30 -3.37 2.51 -1.41
C GLY A 30 -3.53 2.19 0.05
N GLU A 31 -4.60 1.46 0.35
CA GLU A 31 -4.96 1.04 1.70
C GLU A 31 -4.44 -0.37 1.97
N VAL A 32 -3.90 -0.57 3.16
CA VAL A 32 -3.47 -1.90 3.61
C VAL A 32 -4.69 -2.69 4.04
N ILE A 33 -4.88 -3.87 3.46
CA ILE A 33 -5.92 -4.81 3.86
C ILE A 33 -5.29 -6.16 4.20
N PHE A 34 -5.98 -6.94 5.03
CA PHE A 34 -5.55 -8.31 5.33
C PHE A 34 -6.44 -9.30 4.59
N ASP A 35 -5.83 -10.14 3.77
CA ASP A 35 -6.54 -11.19 3.04
C ASP A 35 -6.54 -12.47 3.87
N LEU A 36 -7.68 -12.77 4.48
CA LEU A 36 -7.83 -13.95 5.32
C LEU A 36 -7.67 -15.26 4.54
N SER A 37 -8.09 -15.27 3.26
CA SER A 37 -8.02 -16.46 2.44
C SER A 37 -6.59 -16.92 2.21
N HIS A 38 -5.68 -15.97 2.11
CA HIS A 38 -4.26 -16.23 1.81
C HIS A 38 -3.36 -15.88 2.99
N CYS A 39 -3.93 -15.44 4.11
CA CYS A 39 -3.20 -15.08 5.33
C CYS A 39 -2.06 -14.10 5.05
N THR A 40 -2.33 -13.06 4.27
CA THR A 40 -1.29 -12.10 3.88
C THR A 40 -1.85 -10.69 3.79
N TYR A 41 -0.94 -9.70 3.85
CA TYR A 41 -1.30 -8.30 3.66
C TYR A 41 -1.21 -7.93 2.19
N LEU A 42 -2.20 -7.15 1.74
CA LEU A 42 -2.25 -6.60 0.39
C LEU A 42 -2.41 -5.10 0.46
N ILE A 43 -1.98 -4.41 -0.59
CA ILE A 43 -2.33 -3.02 -0.80
C ILE A 43 -3.45 -2.96 -1.84
N LYS A 44 -4.51 -2.23 -1.52
CA LYS A 44 -5.65 -2.01 -2.40
C LYS A 44 -5.47 -0.64 -3.05
N VAL A 45 -5.22 -0.64 -4.35
CA VAL A 45 -4.98 0.59 -5.12
C VAL A 45 -6.18 0.86 -6.00
N LYS A 46 -6.75 2.05 -5.89
CA LYS A 46 -7.89 2.46 -6.69
C LYS A 46 -7.42 3.18 -7.93
N HIS A 47 -7.85 2.72 -9.10
CA HIS A 47 -7.52 3.34 -10.39
C HIS A 47 -8.58 4.36 -10.80
N GLU A 48 -8.23 5.19 -11.80
CA GLU A 48 -9.10 6.27 -12.29
C GLU A 48 -10.44 5.75 -12.83
N ASP A 49 -10.46 4.55 -13.40
CA ASP A 49 -11.68 3.94 -13.93
C ASP A 49 -12.61 3.40 -12.86
N GLY A 50 -12.21 3.54 -11.58
CA GLY A 50 -12.99 3.06 -10.44
C GLY A 50 -12.73 1.62 -10.06
N GLU A 51 -11.89 0.91 -10.79
CA GLU A 51 -11.52 -0.46 -10.44
C GLU A 51 -10.40 -0.47 -9.40
N ASP A 52 -10.41 -1.50 -8.55
CA ASP A 52 -9.39 -1.70 -7.54
C ASP A 52 -8.44 -2.79 -8.00
N ASP A 53 -7.13 -2.55 -7.81
CA ASP A 53 -6.12 -3.58 -7.95
C ASP A 53 -5.52 -3.90 -6.59
N PHE A 54 -5.06 -5.14 -6.45
CA PHE A 54 -4.49 -5.63 -5.20
C PHE A 54 -3.08 -6.14 -5.48
N TYR A 55 -2.13 -5.71 -4.65
CA TYR A 55 -0.74 -6.13 -4.76
C TYR A 55 -0.26 -6.68 -3.42
N HIS A 56 0.62 -7.67 -3.46
CA HIS A 56 1.22 -8.20 -2.24
C HIS A 56 2.17 -7.20 -1.63
N LEU A 57 2.21 -7.12 -0.29
CA LEU A 57 3.08 -6.20 0.42
C LEU A 57 4.36 -6.83 0.94
N VAL A 58 4.41 -8.15 1.09
CA VAL A 58 5.53 -8.82 1.76
C VAL A 58 6.85 -8.52 1.06
N TYR A 59 6.94 -8.77 -0.24
CA TYR A 59 8.19 -8.54 -0.98
C TYR A 59 8.55 -7.06 -1.10
N PRO A 60 7.61 -6.17 -1.44
CA PRO A 60 7.93 -4.74 -1.44
C PRO A 60 8.43 -4.22 -0.11
N CYS A 61 7.89 -4.72 1.01
CA CYS A 61 8.38 -4.34 2.34
C CYS A 61 9.82 -4.80 2.56
N GLN A 62 10.15 -6.02 2.13
CA GLN A 62 11.50 -6.55 2.25
C GLN A 62 12.49 -5.74 1.39
N ASP A 63 12.03 -5.24 0.24
CA ASP A 63 12.85 -4.46 -0.67
C ASP A 63 12.93 -2.97 -0.32
N GLY A 64 12.26 -2.54 0.76
CA GLY A 64 12.26 -1.13 1.16
C GLY A 64 11.48 -0.21 0.23
N ARG A 65 10.45 -0.71 -0.45
CA ARG A 65 9.64 0.05 -1.42
C ARG A 65 8.32 0.56 -0.88
N VAL A 66 8.06 0.37 0.41
CA VAL A 66 6.78 0.73 1.03
C VAL A 66 7.01 1.75 2.13
N SER A 67 6.20 2.82 2.13
CA SER A 67 6.20 3.85 3.19
C SER A 67 4.80 4.05 3.73
N VAL A 68 4.66 4.07 5.05
CA VAL A 68 3.40 4.48 5.67
C VAL A 68 3.27 6.00 5.57
N ILE A 69 2.15 6.48 5.02
CA ILE A 69 1.91 7.91 4.84
C ILE A 69 0.67 8.41 5.59
N GLY A 70 -0.13 7.51 6.15
CA GLY A 70 -1.30 7.89 6.92
C GLY A 70 -2.18 6.69 7.22
N ASN A 71 -3.45 6.96 7.49
CA ASN A 71 -4.45 5.91 7.72
C ASN A 71 -5.81 6.37 7.21
N ILE A 72 -6.72 5.41 7.01
CA ILE A 72 -8.03 5.70 6.41
C ILE A 72 -8.95 6.51 7.33
N TYR A 73 -8.66 6.54 8.62
CA TYR A 73 -9.50 7.23 9.60
C TYR A 73 -9.19 8.73 9.68
N GLU A 74 -7.91 9.08 9.59
CA GLU A 74 -7.45 10.47 9.70
C GLU A 74 -7.14 11.10 8.35
N HIS A 75 -6.77 10.29 7.34
CA HIS A 75 -6.26 10.79 6.08
C HIS A 75 -6.95 10.17 4.85
N PRO A 76 -8.30 10.03 4.85
CA PRO A 76 -8.96 9.37 3.72
C PRO A 76 -8.73 10.07 2.38
N HIS A 77 -8.43 11.36 2.40
CA HIS A 77 -8.15 12.13 1.18
C HIS A 77 -6.91 11.65 0.44
N LEU A 78 -5.99 10.97 1.12
CA LEU A 78 -4.77 10.47 0.46
C LEU A 78 -5.09 9.40 -0.58
N LEU A 79 -6.20 8.68 -0.42
CA LEU A 79 -6.61 7.64 -1.38
C LEU A 79 -7.13 8.20 -2.69
N THR A 80 -7.46 9.48 -2.73
CA THR A 80 -7.97 10.14 -3.94
C THR A 80 -6.89 10.90 -4.70
N GLN A 81 -5.68 10.97 -4.14
CA GLN A 81 -4.57 11.64 -4.78
C GLN A 81 -3.92 10.74 -5.82
N LYS A 82 -3.50 11.33 -6.92
CA LYS A 82 -2.70 10.61 -7.92
C LYS A 82 -1.24 10.71 -7.54
N PRO A 83 -0.52 9.61 -7.69
CA PRO A 83 0.92 9.64 -7.44
C PRO A 83 1.66 10.49 -8.48
#